data_89f883dc7496028d1d69aa07b3db3cd4
#
_entry.id   89f883dc7496028d1d69aa07b3db3cd4
#
_cell.length_a   1.000
_cell.length_b   1.000
_cell.length_c   1.000
_cell.angle_alpha   90.00
_cell.angle_beta   90.00
_cell.angle_gamma   90.00
#
_symmetry.space_group_name_H-M   'P 1'
#
loop_
_entity.id
_entity.type
_entity.pdbx_description
1 polymer ?
#
loop_
_entity_poly.entity_id
_entity_poly.type
_entity_poly.pdbx_seq_one_letter_code
_entity_poly.pdbx_strand_id
1 'polypeptide(L)'
;MKYSMYELSEKLRLLLGDRTEDIPEDFIINSYNYCVNDLPMVPKLEKLFSRHKQFNLDAENHYRWSLSDATGFRRITNIPMLNFYTSTGGDPCKLAICPRPVKDFYEKNGLVNLKQSGAPCEYTIETEDDNVWLVLDRPSDVPIIVDYIAYGYPKPVSSMEDEVEISAIAENLILGVMQAIYYREASDFAFAADITSYLDNKKLIEATQQLHRRWGNEGPRVLGEV
;
A
#
# COMPACT_ATOMS: atom_id res chain seq x y z
N MET A 1 -5.15 7.16 6.07
CA MET A 1 -4.99 8.01 7.25
C MET A 1 -3.70 7.61 7.93
N LYS A 2 -3.02 8.57 8.56
CA LYS A 2 -1.85 8.31 9.40
C LYS A 2 -2.29 8.38 10.86
N TYR A 3 -1.86 7.43 11.64
CA TYR A 3 -2.10 7.34 13.08
C TYR A 3 -0.77 7.10 13.79
N SER A 4 -0.64 7.55 15.03
CA SER A 4 0.38 7.02 15.91
C SER A 4 -0.08 5.67 16.48
N MET A 5 0.86 4.83 16.89
CA MET A 5 0.50 3.58 17.59
C MET A 5 -0.24 3.87 18.89
N TYR A 6 -0.01 5.02 19.53
CA TYR A 6 -0.80 5.45 20.68
C TYR A 6 -2.29 5.61 20.35
N GLU A 7 -2.64 6.28 19.24
CA GLU A 7 -4.03 6.43 18.83
C GLU A 7 -4.71 5.10 18.53
N LEU A 8 -3.98 4.17 17.90
CA LEU A 8 -4.48 2.83 17.64
C LEU A 8 -4.69 2.05 18.95
N SER A 9 -3.79 2.19 19.92
CA SER A 9 -3.89 1.56 21.24
C SER A 9 -5.08 2.04 22.02
N GLU A 10 -5.37 3.35 22.00
CA GLU A 10 -6.55 3.92 22.64
C GLU A 10 -7.85 3.36 22.07
N LYS A 11 -7.92 3.22 20.73
CA LYS A 11 -9.07 2.60 20.07
C LYS A 11 -9.22 1.12 20.46
N LEU A 12 -8.12 0.38 20.56
CA LEU A 12 -8.15 -1.02 21.03
C LEU A 12 -8.65 -1.09 22.47
N ARG A 13 -8.15 -0.23 23.35
CA ARG A 13 -8.59 -0.15 24.76
C ARG A 13 -10.09 0.10 24.85
N LEU A 14 -10.61 1.07 24.09
CA LEU A 14 -12.04 1.35 24.05
C LEU A 14 -12.88 0.13 23.61
N LEU A 15 -12.37 -0.68 22.67
CA LEU A 15 -13.04 -1.91 22.23
C LEU A 15 -13.02 -3.01 23.28
N LEU A 16 -12.00 -3.04 24.12
CA LEU A 16 -11.84 -4.05 25.18
C LEU A 16 -12.60 -3.68 26.47
N GLY A 17 -13.10 -2.44 26.60
CA GLY A 17 -13.84 -1.95 27.76
C GLY A 17 -12.97 -1.74 29.00
N ASP A 18 -13.59 -1.75 30.20
CA ASP A 18 -12.92 -1.45 31.49
C ASP A 18 -11.78 -2.40 31.90
N ARG A 19 -11.47 -3.40 31.11
CA ARG A 19 -10.38 -4.36 31.35
C ARG A 19 -9.01 -3.87 30.91
N THR A 20 -8.85 -2.58 30.68
CA THR A 20 -7.79 -2.03 29.80
C THR A 20 -6.61 -1.39 30.51
N GLU A 21 -6.61 -1.24 31.81
CA GLU A 21 -5.54 -0.52 32.52
C GLU A 21 -4.16 -1.20 32.43
N ASP A 22 -4.11 -2.49 32.07
CA ASP A 22 -2.90 -3.31 32.11
C ASP A 22 -2.49 -3.98 30.77
N ILE A 23 -2.88 -3.41 29.61
CA ILE A 23 -2.41 -3.98 28.34
C ILE A 23 -0.98 -3.50 28.09
N PRO A 24 0.01 -4.41 28.10
CA PRO A 24 1.40 -4.05 27.84
C PRO A 24 1.60 -3.47 26.44
N GLU A 25 2.46 -2.47 26.32
CA GLU A 25 2.82 -1.88 25.01
C GLU A 25 3.37 -2.94 24.04
N ASP A 26 4.18 -3.87 24.55
CA ASP A 26 4.72 -4.98 23.77
C ASP A 26 3.62 -5.86 23.17
N PHE A 27 2.51 -6.08 23.89
CA PHE A 27 1.37 -6.81 23.34
C PHE A 27 0.76 -6.05 22.15
N ILE A 28 0.59 -4.73 22.28
CA ILE A 28 0.01 -3.88 21.22
C ILE A 28 0.90 -3.91 19.97
N ILE A 29 2.20 -3.71 20.15
CA ILE A 29 3.20 -3.73 19.08
C ILE A 29 3.23 -5.10 18.39
N ASN A 30 3.32 -6.19 19.16
CA ASN A 30 3.43 -7.55 18.62
C ASN A 30 2.15 -7.98 17.91
N SER A 31 0.98 -7.69 18.47
CA SER A 31 -0.30 -8.03 17.84
C SER A 31 -0.56 -7.21 16.56
N TYR A 32 -0.17 -5.93 16.53
CA TYR A 32 -0.19 -5.14 15.32
C TYR A 32 0.75 -5.71 14.25
N ASN A 33 1.99 -6.00 14.62
CA ASN A 33 3.00 -6.57 13.71
C ASN A 33 2.56 -7.92 13.15
N TYR A 34 1.90 -8.76 13.95
CA TYR A 34 1.26 -9.97 13.46
C TYR A 34 0.24 -9.67 12.38
N CYS A 35 -0.68 -8.70 12.63
CA CYS A 35 -1.70 -8.33 11.65
C CYS A 35 -1.10 -7.85 10.32
N VAL A 36 -0.11 -6.96 10.34
CA VAL A 36 0.46 -6.41 9.09
C VAL A 36 1.38 -7.37 8.35
N ASN A 37 1.83 -8.44 9.02
CA ASN A 37 2.60 -9.49 8.37
C ASN A 37 1.71 -10.55 7.73
N ASP A 38 0.64 -10.97 8.39
CA ASP A 38 -0.13 -12.15 8.00
C ASP A 38 -1.39 -11.81 7.20
N LEU A 39 -2.11 -10.73 7.56
CA LEU A 39 -3.35 -10.38 6.85
C LEU A 39 -3.16 -10.09 5.36
N PRO A 40 -2.09 -9.41 4.89
CA PRO A 40 -1.89 -9.19 3.45
C PRO A 40 -1.65 -10.49 2.66
N MET A 41 -1.26 -11.59 3.33
CA MET A 41 -1.08 -12.91 2.71
C MET A 41 -2.41 -13.60 2.40
N VAL A 42 -3.49 -13.18 3.07
CA VAL A 42 -4.81 -13.77 2.84
C VAL A 42 -5.37 -13.26 1.52
N PRO A 43 -5.72 -14.15 0.58
CA PRO A 43 -6.32 -13.75 -0.70
C PRO A 43 -7.54 -12.85 -0.49
N LYS A 44 -7.62 -11.76 -1.24
CA LYS A 44 -8.61 -10.68 -1.17
C LYS A 44 -8.39 -9.64 -0.06
N LEU A 45 -7.60 -9.91 0.99
CA LEU A 45 -7.26 -8.92 2.02
C LEU A 45 -6.12 -8.00 1.61
N GLU A 46 -5.27 -8.41 0.69
CA GLU A 46 -4.18 -7.60 0.14
C GLU A 46 -4.65 -6.20 -0.30
N LYS A 47 -5.88 -6.11 -0.82
CA LYS A 47 -6.49 -4.85 -1.28
C LYS A 47 -6.78 -3.87 -0.15
N LEU A 48 -6.92 -4.33 1.08
CA LEU A 48 -7.11 -3.49 2.26
C LEU A 48 -5.84 -2.71 2.59
N PHE A 49 -4.68 -3.28 2.23
CA PHE A 49 -3.37 -2.68 2.39
C PHE A 49 -2.93 -2.04 1.08
N SER A 50 -3.78 -1.13 0.56
CA SER A 50 -3.49 -0.38 -0.66
C SER A 50 -3.05 1.03 -0.33
N ARG A 51 -2.13 1.56 -1.15
CA ARG A 51 -1.72 2.96 -1.11
C ARG A 51 -1.78 3.56 -2.50
N HIS A 52 -2.46 4.70 -2.59
CA HIS A 52 -2.45 5.54 -3.75
C HIS A 52 -1.37 6.59 -3.57
N LYS A 53 -0.43 6.65 -4.46
CA LYS A 53 0.71 7.58 -4.42
C LYS A 53 0.88 8.25 -5.77
N GLN A 54 1.32 9.50 -5.68
CA GLN A 54 1.70 10.31 -6.81
C GLN A 54 3.06 10.93 -6.54
N PHE A 55 3.93 10.92 -7.51
CA PHE A 55 5.22 11.57 -7.41
C PHE A 55 5.69 12.10 -8.77
N ASN A 56 6.54 13.10 -8.71
CA ASN A 56 7.17 13.65 -9.90
C ASN A 56 8.49 12.91 -10.14
N LEU A 57 8.72 12.54 -11.39
CA LEU A 57 10.02 12.08 -11.84
C LEU A 57 10.88 13.30 -12.12
N ASP A 58 11.87 13.53 -11.26
CA ASP A 58 12.81 14.61 -11.45
C ASP A 58 13.78 14.31 -12.60
N ALA A 59 14.18 15.37 -13.30
CA ALA A 59 15.07 15.29 -14.44
C ALA A 59 16.47 14.71 -14.15
N GLU A 60 16.85 14.53 -12.89
CA GLU A 60 18.20 14.04 -12.52
C GLU A 60 18.33 12.51 -12.46
N ASN A 61 17.23 11.76 -12.23
CA ASN A 61 17.22 10.27 -12.15
C ASN A 61 16.33 9.61 -13.20
N HIS A 62 16.34 10.05 -14.27
CA HIS A 62 15.69 10.03 -15.56
C HIS A 62 15.05 8.73 -16.05
N TYR A 63 15.28 7.55 -15.46
CA TYR A 63 14.76 6.30 -16.03
C TYR A 63 14.41 5.21 -15.02
N ARG A 64 14.88 5.30 -13.76
CA ARG A 64 14.64 4.26 -12.73
C ARG A 64 14.28 4.87 -11.38
N TRP A 65 13.18 4.43 -10.77
CA TRP A 65 12.67 4.95 -9.48
C TRP A 65 12.17 3.83 -8.59
N SER A 66 12.45 3.94 -7.30
CA SER A 66 11.93 3.03 -6.28
C SER A 66 10.46 3.35 -5.98
N LEU A 67 9.55 2.44 -6.35
CA LEU A 67 8.16 2.53 -5.96
C LEU A 67 7.96 2.13 -4.49
N SER A 68 8.83 1.28 -3.95
CA SER A 68 8.78 0.85 -2.55
C SER A 68 9.03 2.01 -1.59
N ASP A 69 10.05 2.85 -1.86
CA ASP A 69 10.35 4.00 -1.02
C ASP A 69 9.20 5.01 -1.03
N ALA A 70 8.64 5.27 -2.21
CA ALA A 70 7.52 6.19 -2.36
C ALA A 70 6.24 5.72 -1.64
N THR A 71 5.99 4.41 -1.55
CA THR A 71 4.83 3.88 -0.83
C THR A 71 5.04 3.76 0.67
N GLY A 72 6.28 3.61 1.11
CA GLY A 72 6.61 3.26 2.49
C GLY A 72 6.14 1.85 2.88
N PHE A 73 5.85 0.96 1.93
CA PHE A 73 5.68 -0.46 2.19
C PHE A 73 7.04 -1.13 2.46
N ARG A 74 7.02 -2.19 3.28
CA ARG A 74 8.18 -3.08 3.39
C ARG A 74 8.38 -3.84 2.08
N ARG A 75 7.27 -4.29 1.47
CA ARG A 75 7.27 -5.03 0.21
C ARG A 75 5.98 -4.73 -0.56
N ILE A 76 6.10 -4.42 -1.84
CA ILE A 76 4.96 -4.33 -2.75
C ILE A 76 4.65 -5.72 -3.30
N THR A 77 3.38 -6.12 -3.30
CA THR A 77 2.92 -7.40 -3.85
C THR A 77 2.31 -7.26 -5.24
N ASN A 78 1.68 -6.10 -5.51
CA ASN A 78 1.04 -5.84 -6.80
C ASN A 78 0.89 -4.33 -7.03
N ILE A 79 0.86 -3.93 -8.29
CA ILE A 79 0.60 -2.56 -8.75
C ILE A 79 -0.56 -2.62 -9.75
N PRO A 80 -1.82 -2.57 -9.26
CA PRO A 80 -2.99 -2.71 -10.13
C PRO A 80 -3.23 -1.51 -11.03
N MET A 81 -2.67 -0.35 -10.71
CA MET A 81 -2.78 0.87 -11.50
C MET A 81 -1.44 1.60 -11.54
N LEU A 82 -1.03 1.99 -12.74
CA LEU A 82 0.12 2.85 -12.98
C LEU A 82 -0.17 3.72 -14.19
N ASN A 83 -0.19 5.02 -14.00
CA ASN A 83 -0.43 6.02 -15.03
C ASN A 83 0.68 7.06 -15.05
N PHE A 84 0.89 7.65 -16.21
CA PHE A 84 1.89 8.68 -16.44
C PHE A 84 1.23 9.92 -17.01
N TYR A 85 1.67 11.08 -16.55
CA TYR A 85 1.18 12.37 -17.04
C TYR A 85 2.35 13.32 -17.28
N THR A 86 2.23 14.22 -18.24
CA THR A 86 3.17 15.33 -18.37
C THR A 86 2.75 16.49 -17.47
N SER A 87 3.74 17.17 -16.89
CA SER A 87 3.51 18.35 -16.04
C SER A 87 3.86 19.68 -16.73
N THR A 88 4.09 19.68 -18.05
CA THR A 88 4.49 20.88 -18.78
C THR A 88 3.29 21.77 -19.11
N GLY A 89 3.21 22.93 -18.43
CA GLY A 89 2.56 24.15 -18.92
C GLY A 89 1.03 24.16 -19.08
N GLY A 90 0.29 23.34 -18.32
CA GLY A 90 -1.17 23.29 -18.40
C GLY A 90 -1.75 22.10 -17.66
N ASP A 91 -2.96 21.70 -18.03
CA ASP A 91 -3.60 20.52 -17.47
C ASP A 91 -2.75 19.26 -17.74
N PRO A 92 -2.63 18.35 -16.75
CA PRO A 92 -1.86 17.11 -16.92
C PRO A 92 -2.40 16.27 -18.07
N CYS A 93 -1.58 16.06 -19.10
CA CYS A 93 -1.93 15.17 -20.21
C CYS A 93 -1.41 13.76 -19.95
N LYS A 94 -2.28 12.75 -20.08
CA LYS A 94 -1.91 11.36 -19.94
C LYS A 94 -0.94 10.93 -21.04
N LEU A 95 0.18 10.32 -20.63
CA LEU A 95 1.18 9.76 -21.53
C LEU A 95 0.87 8.27 -21.80
N ALA A 96 0.93 7.88 -23.06
CA ALA A 96 0.76 6.50 -23.48
C ALA A 96 2.10 5.74 -23.40
N ILE A 97 2.52 5.38 -22.19
CA ILE A 97 3.72 4.57 -21.95
C ILE A 97 3.29 3.12 -21.72
N CYS A 98 3.76 2.19 -22.55
CA CYS A 98 3.30 0.80 -22.57
C CYS A 98 4.11 -0.10 -21.64
N PRO A 99 3.48 -0.99 -20.85
CA PRO A 99 4.19 -1.98 -20.04
C PRO A 99 4.87 -3.03 -20.91
N ARG A 100 6.04 -3.48 -20.48
CA ARG A 100 6.77 -4.60 -21.08
C ARG A 100 7.25 -5.56 -19.99
N PRO A 101 7.23 -6.89 -20.24
CA PRO A 101 7.93 -7.85 -19.41
C PRO A 101 9.42 -7.52 -19.35
N VAL A 102 10.07 -7.73 -18.21
CA VAL A 102 11.49 -7.35 -17.97
C VAL A 102 12.40 -7.89 -19.08
N LYS A 103 12.25 -9.18 -19.44
CA LYS A 103 13.06 -9.80 -20.47
C LYS A 103 12.92 -9.10 -21.82
N ASP A 104 11.69 -8.93 -22.29
CA ASP A 104 11.40 -8.33 -23.60
C ASP A 104 11.81 -6.85 -23.64
N PHE A 105 11.74 -6.18 -22.49
CA PHE A 105 12.15 -4.79 -22.33
C PHE A 105 13.64 -4.63 -22.60
N TYR A 106 14.49 -5.44 -21.97
CA TYR A 106 15.94 -5.35 -22.14
C TYR A 106 16.44 -5.95 -23.45
N GLU A 107 15.82 -6.99 -23.97
CA GLU A 107 16.13 -7.50 -25.31
C GLU A 107 15.91 -6.42 -26.40
N LYS A 108 14.85 -5.62 -26.27
CA LYS A 108 14.54 -4.55 -27.21
C LYS A 108 15.33 -3.26 -26.96
N ASN A 109 15.42 -2.87 -25.70
CA ASN A 109 15.88 -1.54 -25.33
C ASN A 109 17.37 -1.47 -24.95
N GLY A 110 17.98 -2.59 -24.58
CA GLY A 110 19.38 -2.64 -24.12
C GLY A 110 19.59 -1.85 -22.82
N LEU A 111 20.75 -1.25 -22.65
CA LEU A 111 21.10 -0.46 -21.46
C LEU A 111 20.43 0.94 -21.56
N VAL A 112 19.40 1.15 -20.77
CA VAL A 112 18.59 2.37 -20.80
C VAL A 112 19.38 3.61 -20.39
N ASN A 113 20.25 3.50 -19.42
CA ASN A 113 21.07 4.59 -18.91
C ASN A 113 22.08 5.18 -19.93
N LEU A 114 22.33 4.47 -21.03
CA LEU A 114 23.18 4.95 -22.12
C LEU A 114 22.40 5.62 -23.25
N LYS A 115 21.07 5.62 -23.18
CA LYS A 115 20.24 6.23 -24.22
C LYS A 115 20.17 7.76 -24.06
N GLN A 116 20.00 8.43 -25.19
CA GLN A 116 19.68 9.86 -25.17
C GLN A 116 18.29 10.08 -24.55
N SER A 117 18.16 11.19 -23.83
CA SER A 117 16.89 11.64 -23.29
C SER A 117 15.86 11.88 -24.39
N GLY A 118 14.60 11.67 -24.08
CA GLY A 118 13.48 11.84 -24.98
C GLY A 118 12.16 11.44 -24.34
N ALA A 119 11.08 11.42 -25.12
CA ALA A 119 9.79 10.96 -24.64
C ALA A 119 9.80 9.43 -24.44
N PRO A 120 9.61 8.92 -23.21
CA PRO A 120 9.53 7.49 -22.97
C PRO A 120 8.27 6.89 -23.61
N CYS A 121 8.40 5.69 -24.18
CA CYS A 121 7.30 4.96 -24.81
C CYS A 121 6.96 3.64 -24.11
N GLU A 122 7.91 3.08 -23.37
CA GLU A 122 7.76 1.80 -22.70
C GLU A 122 8.33 1.85 -21.28
N TYR A 123 7.78 1.01 -20.41
CA TYR A 123 8.30 0.81 -19.07
C TYR A 123 8.29 -0.66 -18.68
N THR A 124 9.09 -0.98 -17.68
CA THR A 124 9.02 -2.27 -16.98
C THR A 124 9.02 -2.07 -15.48
N ILE A 125 8.57 -3.08 -14.77
CA ILE A 125 8.64 -3.14 -13.31
C ILE A 125 9.62 -4.25 -12.93
N GLU A 126 10.63 -3.88 -12.15
CA GLU A 126 11.66 -4.80 -11.66
C GLU A 126 11.52 -4.99 -10.17
N THR A 127 11.92 -6.16 -9.69
CA THR A 127 12.04 -6.43 -8.25
C THR A 127 13.47 -6.82 -7.97
N GLU A 128 14.11 -6.09 -7.06
CA GLU A 128 15.47 -6.31 -6.61
C GLU A 128 15.52 -6.13 -5.09
N ASP A 129 15.94 -7.14 -4.37
CA ASP A 129 16.06 -7.14 -2.90
C ASP A 129 14.81 -6.61 -2.16
N ASP A 130 13.62 -7.13 -2.53
CA ASP A 130 12.30 -6.69 -2.04
C ASP A 130 11.87 -5.27 -2.45
N ASN A 131 12.73 -4.51 -3.12
CA ASN A 131 12.38 -3.22 -3.71
C ASN A 131 11.78 -3.40 -5.10
N VAL A 132 10.75 -2.63 -5.37
CA VAL A 132 10.10 -2.59 -6.68
C VAL A 132 10.49 -1.29 -7.38
N TRP A 133 11.03 -1.44 -8.58
CA TRP A 133 11.54 -0.36 -9.39
C TRP A 133 10.68 -0.16 -10.64
N LEU A 134 10.37 1.08 -10.94
CA LEU A 134 9.87 1.49 -12.24
C LEU A 134 11.06 1.86 -13.11
N VAL A 135 11.13 1.30 -14.32
CA VAL A 135 12.19 1.58 -15.30
C VAL A 135 11.56 2.00 -16.61
N LEU A 136 11.97 3.15 -17.15
CA LEU A 136 11.55 3.67 -18.46
C LEU A 136 12.57 3.26 -19.54
N ASP A 137 12.12 3.14 -20.79
CA ASP A 137 12.95 2.76 -21.94
C ASP A 137 14.02 3.79 -22.31
N ARG A 138 13.89 5.01 -21.81
CA ARG A 138 14.87 6.11 -21.95
C ARG A 138 14.69 7.14 -20.84
N PRO A 139 15.74 7.92 -20.53
CA PRO A 139 15.60 9.09 -19.68
C PRO A 139 14.59 10.09 -20.29
N SER A 140 13.69 10.62 -19.46
CA SER A 140 12.73 11.61 -19.91
C SER A 140 13.37 12.99 -19.99
N ASP A 141 13.09 13.72 -21.05
CA ASP A 141 13.46 15.13 -21.24
C ASP A 141 12.43 16.12 -20.70
N VAL A 142 11.29 15.61 -20.26
CA VAL A 142 10.20 16.39 -19.66
C VAL A 142 9.84 15.83 -18.28
N PRO A 143 9.38 16.65 -17.35
CA PRO A 143 8.87 16.20 -16.08
C PRO A 143 7.66 15.27 -16.29
N ILE A 144 7.67 14.12 -15.61
CA ILE A 144 6.60 13.15 -15.64
C ILE A 144 6.02 13.00 -14.22
N ILE A 145 4.70 13.05 -14.14
CA ILE A 145 3.97 12.69 -12.93
C ILE A 145 3.60 11.21 -13.05
N VAL A 146 3.98 10.42 -12.06
CA VAL A 146 3.57 9.03 -11.92
C VAL A 146 2.47 8.94 -10.88
N ASP A 147 1.36 8.35 -11.27
CA ASP A 147 0.18 8.13 -10.44
C ASP A 147 -0.11 6.64 -10.38
N TYR A 148 -0.06 6.03 -9.17
CA TYR A 148 -0.18 4.58 -9.05
C TYR A 148 -0.85 4.14 -7.75
N ILE A 149 -1.45 2.96 -7.82
CA ILE A 149 -1.94 2.23 -6.66
C ILE A 149 -1.04 1.01 -6.48
N ALA A 150 -0.54 0.81 -5.27
CA ALA A 150 0.21 -0.37 -4.89
C ALA A 150 -0.50 -1.11 -3.75
N TYR A 151 -0.45 -2.45 -3.79
CA TYR A 151 -0.76 -3.34 -2.68
C TYR A 151 0.54 -3.82 -2.07
N GLY A 152 0.60 -3.96 -0.76
CA GLY A 152 1.84 -4.38 -0.13
C GLY A 152 1.73 -4.62 1.36
N TYR A 153 2.84 -5.02 1.92
CA TYR A 153 3.00 -5.23 3.36
C TYR A 153 3.40 -3.91 4.01
N PRO A 154 2.62 -3.36 4.96
CA PRO A 154 3.05 -2.24 5.77
C PRO A 154 4.35 -2.55 6.51
N LYS A 155 5.11 -1.52 6.86
CA LYS A 155 6.27 -1.69 7.72
C LYS A 155 5.81 -2.08 9.12
N PRO A 156 6.49 -3.03 9.77
CA PRO A 156 6.26 -3.30 11.18
C PRO A 156 6.68 -2.09 12.02
N VAL A 157 6.09 -1.96 13.19
CA VAL A 157 6.42 -0.92 14.17
C VAL A 157 7.33 -1.48 15.26
N SER A 158 8.13 -0.62 15.86
CA SER A 158 9.06 -0.95 16.94
C SER A 158 8.77 -0.21 18.24
N SER A 159 7.98 0.86 18.15
CA SER A 159 7.61 1.69 19.30
C SER A 159 6.18 2.21 19.18
N MET A 160 5.65 2.71 20.29
CA MET A 160 4.34 3.36 20.33
C MET A 160 4.32 4.74 19.66
N GLU A 161 5.48 5.33 19.41
CA GLU A 161 5.63 6.61 18.72
C GLU A 161 5.60 6.46 17.19
N ASP A 162 5.76 5.22 16.68
CA ASP A 162 5.78 4.97 15.24
C ASP A 162 4.45 5.33 14.59
N GLU A 163 4.53 5.97 13.43
CA GLU A 163 3.37 6.29 12.61
C GLU A 163 2.98 5.12 11.71
N VAL A 164 1.69 4.80 11.68
CA VAL A 164 1.11 3.80 10.81
C VAL A 164 0.17 4.46 9.79
N GLU A 165 0.29 4.05 8.53
CA GLU A 165 -0.59 4.50 7.47
C GLU A 165 -1.45 3.33 7.00
N ILE A 166 -2.70 3.31 7.47
CA ILE A 166 -3.69 2.26 7.16
C ILE A 166 -5.02 2.89 6.72
N SER A 167 -5.77 2.18 5.89
CA SER A 167 -7.13 2.60 5.54
C SER A 167 -8.08 2.36 6.72
N ALA A 168 -9.17 3.14 6.83
CA ALA A 168 -10.17 2.95 7.90
C ALA A 168 -10.76 1.52 7.92
N ILE A 169 -10.80 0.85 6.77
CA ILE A 169 -11.29 -0.53 6.66
C ILE A 169 -10.25 -1.50 7.21
N ALA A 170 -8.97 -1.32 6.85
CA ALA A 170 -7.88 -2.12 7.39
C ALA A 170 -7.72 -1.90 8.91
N GLU A 171 -7.91 -0.68 9.40
CA GLU A 171 -7.91 -0.36 10.82
C GLU A 171 -8.93 -1.20 11.60
N ASN A 172 -10.19 -1.21 11.16
CA ASN A 172 -11.24 -1.99 11.81
C ASN A 172 -10.92 -3.50 11.83
N LEU A 173 -10.33 -4.02 10.75
CA LEU A 173 -9.92 -5.40 10.68
C LEU A 173 -8.77 -5.69 11.65
N ILE A 174 -7.73 -4.85 11.64
CA ILE A 174 -6.58 -4.98 12.54
C ILE A 174 -7.03 -4.94 14.00
N LEU A 175 -7.82 -3.95 14.38
CA LEU A 175 -8.36 -3.84 15.75
C LEU A 175 -9.17 -5.07 16.14
N GLY A 176 -10.01 -5.60 15.24
CA GLY A 176 -10.77 -6.83 15.51
C GLY A 176 -9.88 -8.06 15.71
N VAL A 177 -8.81 -8.19 14.91
CA VAL A 177 -7.85 -9.30 15.08
C VAL A 177 -7.05 -9.13 16.36
N MET A 178 -6.57 -7.93 16.68
CA MET A 178 -5.86 -7.65 17.94
C MET A 178 -6.75 -7.97 19.17
N GLN A 179 -8.04 -7.62 19.10
CA GLN A 179 -9.03 -7.96 20.13
C GLN A 179 -9.18 -9.48 20.27
N ALA A 180 -9.28 -10.21 19.15
CA ALA A 180 -9.35 -11.69 19.18
C ALA A 180 -8.09 -12.33 19.78
N ILE A 181 -6.90 -11.79 19.47
CA ILE A 181 -5.64 -12.25 20.07
C ILE A 181 -5.66 -12.02 21.58
N TYR A 182 -6.09 -10.83 22.04
CA TYR A 182 -6.20 -10.50 23.44
C TYR A 182 -7.08 -11.50 24.22
N TYR A 183 -8.30 -11.75 23.72
CA TYR A 183 -9.22 -12.68 24.38
C TYR A 183 -8.70 -14.14 24.37
N ARG A 184 -8.00 -14.52 23.31
CA ARG A 184 -7.36 -15.84 23.24
C ARG A 184 -6.26 -15.98 24.29
N GLU A 185 -5.44 -14.98 24.48
CA GLU A 185 -4.37 -14.98 25.50
C GLU A 185 -4.95 -14.91 26.91
N ALA A 186 -6.05 -14.20 27.09
CA ALA A 186 -6.80 -14.17 28.35
C ALA A 186 -7.60 -15.46 28.62
N SER A 187 -7.49 -16.48 27.75
CA SER A 187 -8.23 -17.76 27.83
C SER A 187 -9.76 -17.62 27.68
N ASP A 188 -10.23 -16.55 27.09
CA ASP A 188 -11.65 -16.35 26.74
C ASP A 188 -11.92 -16.82 25.30
N PHE A 189 -11.78 -18.13 25.09
CA PHE A 189 -11.85 -18.76 23.77
C PHE A 189 -13.23 -18.61 23.09
N ALA A 190 -14.30 -18.53 23.86
CA ALA A 190 -15.64 -18.35 23.30
C ALA A 190 -15.75 -16.99 22.61
N PHE A 191 -15.31 -15.93 23.27
CA PHE A 191 -15.37 -14.59 22.71
C PHE A 191 -14.36 -14.40 21.55
N ALA A 192 -13.16 -15.01 21.65
CA ALA A 192 -12.20 -15.02 20.57
C ALA A 192 -12.74 -15.73 19.31
N ALA A 193 -13.45 -16.85 19.48
CA ALA A 193 -14.08 -17.60 18.39
C ALA A 193 -15.19 -16.79 17.71
N ASP A 194 -16.01 -16.08 18.47
CA ASP A 194 -17.09 -15.22 17.95
C ASP A 194 -16.54 -14.07 17.12
N ILE A 195 -15.49 -13.41 17.60
CA ILE A 195 -14.84 -12.32 16.83
C ILE A 195 -14.20 -12.86 15.55
N THR A 196 -13.49 -13.99 15.64
CA THR A 196 -12.84 -14.61 14.48
C THR A 196 -13.90 -15.02 13.44
N SER A 197 -14.99 -15.65 13.87
CA SER A 197 -16.10 -16.02 12.99
C SER A 197 -16.77 -14.82 12.35
N TYR A 198 -16.89 -13.71 13.07
CA TYR A 198 -17.47 -12.47 12.56
C TYR A 198 -16.52 -11.79 11.54
N LEU A 199 -15.23 -11.83 11.76
CA LEU A 199 -14.23 -11.33 10.83
C LEU A 199 -14.18 -12.18 9.55
N ASP A 200 -14.29 -13.51 9.69
CA ASP A 200 -14.19 -14.44 8.56
C ASP A 200 -15.35 -14.33 7.54
N ASN A 201 -16.56 -14.02 7.97
CA ASN A 201 -17.72 -14.24 7.11
C ASN A 201 -18.43 -12.99 6.56
N LYS A 202 -18.49 -11.88 7.24
CA LYS A 202 -19.36 -10.77 6.83
C LYS A 202 -18.64 -9.47 6.55
N LYS A 203 -17.85 -8.99 7.48
CA LYS A 203 -17.12 -7.71 7.32
C LYS A 203 -16.04 -7.76 6.27
N LEU A 204 -15.36 -8.89 6.11
CA LEU A 204 -14.35 -9.11 5.09
C LEU A 204 -14.93 -9.03 3.67
N ILE A 205 -16.08 -9.68 3.47
CA ILE A 205 -16.79 -9.65 2.18
C ILE A 205 -17.30 -8.24 1.90
N GLU A 206 -17.92 -7.58 2.89
CA GLU A 206 -18.45 -6.22 2.75
C GLU A 206 -17.33 -5.20 2.54
N ALA A 207 -16.22 -5.30 3.27
CA ALA A 207 -15.06 -4.41 3.12
C ALA A 207 -14.41 -4.57 1.74
N THR A 208 -14.23 -5.79 1.26
CA THR A 208 -13.73 -6.05 -0.10
C THR A 208 -14.70 -5.59 -1.18
N GLN A 209 -16.00 -5.72 -0.97
CA GLN A 209 -17.02 -5.22 -1.90
C GLN A 209 -17.06 -3.69 -1.93
N GLN A 210 -16.92 -3.02 -0.78
CA GLN A 210 -16.86 -1.56 -0.71
C GLN A 210 -15.60 -1.01 -1.40
N LEU A 211 -14.46 -1.68 -1.25
CA LEU A 211 -13.24 -1.34 -1.98
C LEU A 211 -13.42 -1.54 -3.48
N HIS A 212 -14.03 -2.63 -3.92
CA HIS A 212 -14.34 -2.84 -5.33
C HIS A 212 -15.25 -1.76 -5.90
N ARG A 213 -16.27 -1.31 -5.15
CA ARG A 213 -17.15 -0.23 -5.58
C ARG A 213 -16.42 1.11 -5.63
N ARG A 214 -15.54 1.38 -4.67
CA ARG A 214 -14.80 2.63 -4.58
C ARG A 214 -13.70 2.76 -5.64
N TRP A 215 -13.02 1.67 -5.98
CA TRP A 215 -11.92 1.65 -6.95
C TRP A 215 -12.34 1.18 -8.35
N GLY A 216 -13.41 0.41 -8.47
CA GLY A 216 -13.90 -0.12 -9.76
C GLY A 216 -14.78 0.85 -10.54
N ASN A 217 -15.44 1.81 -9.87
CA ASN A 217 -16.31 2.79 -10.50
C ASN A 217 -15.68 4.19 -10.66
N GLU A 218 -14.54 4.45 -10.03
CA GLU A 218 -13.80 5.69 -10.25
C GLU A 218 -12.82 5.45 -11.41
N GLY A 219 -13.22 5.85 -12.61
CA GLY A 219 -12.27 6.10 -13.68
C GLY A 219 -11.20 7.09 -13.19
N PRO A 220 -10.07 7.25 -13.88
CA PRO A 220 -8.99 8.12 -13.45
C PRO A 220 -9.56 9.50 -13.14
N ARG A 221 -9.48 9.92 -11.87
CA ARG A 221 -9.82 11.29 -11.50
C ARG A 221 -8.88 12.21 -12.26
N VAL A 222 -9.45 13.03 -13.09
CA VAL A 222 -8.71 14.15 -13.71
C VAL A 222 -8.21 15.02 -12.56
N LEU A 223 -6.89 15.15 -12.43
CA LEU A 223 -6.25 16.08 -11.50
C LEU A 223 -6.67 17.50 -11.90
N GLY A 224 -7.71 18.04 -11.28
CA GLY A 224 -8.23 19.35 -11.66
C GLY A 224 -9.43 19.87 -10.86
N GLU A 225 -9.94 19.10 -9.91
CA GLU A 225 -11.00 19.57 -9.02
C GLU A 225 -10.50 19.62 -7.56
N VAL A 226 -9.85 20.72 -7.24
CA VAL A 226 -9.78 21.31 -5.87
C VAL A 226 -10.11 22.79 -6.03
#